data_9ec0a98210764d8cb9467b897788a186
#
_entry.id   9ec0a98210764d8cb9467b897788a186
#
_cell.length_a   1.000
_cell.length_b   1.000
_cell.length_c   1.000
_cell.angle_alpha   90.00
_cell.angle_beta   90.00
_cell.angle_gamma   90.00
#
_symmetry.space_group_name_H-M   'P 1'
#
loop_
_entity.id
_entity.type
_entity.pdbx_description
1 polymer ?
#
loop_
_entity_poly.entity_id
_entity_poly.type
_entity_poly.pdbx_seq_one_letter_code
_entity_poly.pdbx_strand_id
1 'polypeptide(L)'
;MMTLSMCFHPNRAATLSVVGGNVRGAVIQVMDKDERYTEIDLVALLKAFWRHVWLILAAIAVMGGLAFSYARFIITPMYTASALMYVNNNSLSVGSTKVSLSYSDLTAAKSLVDTYVVILNARTTLNEVIRTSGVDYTYKDMQDMVSAGAVNSTEVVQIDVTMPDPQEAERVANTITKVLPGRIADIIDGSSARVVDTAVAPSSKASPSYTRY
;
A
#
# COMPACT_ATOMS: atom_id res chain seq x y z
N MET A 1 -53.45 37.31 -41.39
CA MET A 1 -52.64 36.52 -40.42
C MET A 1 -51.80 37.53 -39.68
N MET A 2 -52.30 37.99 -38.55
CA MET A 2 -51.67 39.08 -37.78
C MET A 2 -51.11 38.45 -36.47
N THR A 3 -49.79 38.30 -36.36
CA THR A 3 -49.12 37.80 -35.17
C THR A 3 -48.81 38.97 -34.26
N LEU A 4 -49.51 39.06 -33.13
CA LEU A 4 -49.11 39.97 -32.04
C LEU A 4 -48.18 39.22 -31.11
N SER A 5 -46.93 39.61 -31.12
CA SER A 5 -45.91 39.10 -30.16
C SER A 5 -45.92 40.06 -28.97
N MET A 6 -46.36 39.57 -27.84
CA MET A 6 -46.29 40.29 -26.58
C MET A 6 -45.20 39.58 -25.72
N CYS A 7 -44.03 40.20 -25.65
CA CYS A 7 -42.94 39.77 -24.74
C CYS A 7 -43.31 40.16 -23.31
N PHE A 8 -43.54 39.19 -22.47
CA PHE A 8 -43.70 39.39 -21.04
C PHE A 8 -42.85 38.36 -20.30
N HIS A 9 -41.75 38.82 -19.71
CA HIS A 9 -40.83 38.11 -18.83
C HIS A 9 -40.01 36.94 -19.42
N PRO A 10 -38.72 36.77 -19.04
CA PRO A 10 -37.76 35.93 -19.75
C PRO A 10 -37.95 34.42 -19.63
N ASN A 11 -39.05 33.93 -19.06
CA ASN A 11 -39.22 32.46 -18.88
C ASN A 11 -40.66 31.96 -19.26
N ARG A 12 -41.48 32.74 -20.00
CA ARG A 12 -42.79 32.24 -20.50
C ARG A 12 -43.02 32.68 -21.94
N ALA A 13 -42.76 31.81 -22.87
CA ALA A 13 -43.23 31.97 -24.24
C ALA A 13 -44.65 31.40 -24.37
N ALA A 14 -45.67 32.24 -24.37
CA ALA A 14 -47.05 31.83 -24.70
C ALA A 14 -47.28 32.00 -26.20
N THR A 15 -47.45 30.89 -26.93
CA THR A 15 -47.86 30.93 -28.34
C THR A 15 -49.34 30.93 -28.41
N LEU A 16 -49.93 32.04 -28.89
CA LEU A 16 -51.35 32.17 -29.13
C LEU A 16 -51.66 31.72 -30.57
N SER A 17 -52.33 30.58 -30.75
CA SER A 17 -52.90 30.20 -32.07
C SER A 17 -54.42 30.48 -32.11
N VAL A 18 -54.83 31.39 -33.00
CA VAL A 18 -56.19 31.65 -33.22
C VAL A 18 -56.71 30.83 -34.44
N VAL A 19 -57.54 29.85 -34.16
CA VAL A 19 -58.27 29.08 -35.22
C VAL A 19 -59.65 29.64 -35.41
N GLY A 20 -59.85 30.25 -36.56
CA GLY A 20 -61.13 30.42 -37.32
C GLY A 20 -62.32 31.16 -36.69
N GLY A 21 -62.47 32.42 -37.04
CA GLY A 21 -63.75 33.06 -37.37
C GLY A 21 -64.90 32.99 -36.36
N ASN A 22 -64.84 33.70 -35.27
CA ASN A 22 -65.90 34.50 -34.68
C ASN A 22 -65.45 35.04 -33.30
N VAL A 23 -65.43 36.37 -33.16
CA VAL A 23 -64.80 37.05 -32.00
C VAL A 23 -65.72 37.08 -30.77
N ARG A 24 -66.74 36.28 -30.70
CA ARG A 24 -67.61 36.20 -29.53
C ARG A 24 -67.58 34.83 -28.91
N GLY A 25 -66.55 34.59 -28.17
CA GLY A 25 -66.40 33.34 -27.39
C GLY A 25 -65.01 32.66 -27.44
N ALA A 26 -63.95 33.42 -27.63
CA ALA A 26 -62.60 32.85 -27.52
C ALA A 26 -62.32 32.45 -26.06
N VAL A 27 -62.53 31.17 -25.77
CA VAL A 27 -62.06 30.60 -24.55
C VAL A 27 -60.53 30.47 -24.67
N ILE A 28 -59.84 31.29 -23.94
CA ILE A 28 -58.36 31.16 -23.83
C ILE A 28 -58.08 29.89 -23.02
N GLN A 29 -57.85 28.79 -23.74
CA GLN A 29 -57.20 27.63 -23.06
C GLN A 29 -55.72 27.94 -22.87
N VAL A 30 -55.38 28.33 -21.68
CA VAL A 30 -54.02 28.32 -21.24
C VAL A 30 -53.64 26.85 -21.07
N MET A 31 -52.94 26.29 -22.07
CA MET A 31 -52.26 25.02 -21.86
C MET A 31 -51.13 25.30 -20.85
N ASP A 32 -51.46 25.07 -19.61
CA ASP A 32 -50.49 24.97 -18.57
C ASP A 32 -49.67 23.73 -18.93
N LYS A 33 -48.48 23.96 -19.52
CA LYS A 33 -47.51 22.93 -19.71
C LYS A 33 -46.99 22.65 -18.30
N ASP A 34 -47.63 21.67 -17.65
CA ASP A 34 -47.08 21.09 -16.43
C ASP A 34 -45.62 20.80 -16.66
N GLU A 35 -44.77 21.74 -16.34
CA GLU A 35 -43.39 21.46 -16.03
C GLU A 35 -43.46 20.50 -14.84
N ARG A 36 -43.41 19.22 -15.15
CA ARG A 36 -43.16 18.20 -14.11
C ARG A 36 -41.81 18.51 -13.49
N TYR A 37 -41.85 19.44 -12.57
CA TYR A 37 -40.83 19.43 -11.53
C TYR A 37 -40.96 18.03 -10.92
N THR A 38 -40.03 17.15 -11.23
CA THR A 38 -39.87 15.88 -10.55
C THR A 38 -39.47 16.25 -9.13
N GLU A 39 -40.48 16.61 -8.33
CA GLU A 39 -40.27 16.70 -6.89
C GLU A 39 -39.75 15.31 -6.48
N ILE A 40 -38.46 15.24 -6.17
CA ILE A 40 -37.90 14.01 -5.65
C ILE A 40 -38.54 13.80 -4.30
N ASP A 41 -39.61 12.99 -4.29
CA ASP A 41 -40.27 12.60 -3.05
C ASP A 41 -39.32 11.74 -2.22
N LEU A 42 -38.58 12.42 -1.33
CA LEU A 42 -37.63 11.80 -0.42
C LEU A 42 -38.33 10.74 0.44
N VAL A 43 -39.62 10.90 0.72
CA VAL A 43 -40.38 9.92 1.53
C VAL A 43 -40.68 8.69 0.70
N ALA A 44 -41.02 8.83 -0.58
CA ALA A 44 -41.21 7.70 -1.48
C ALA A 44 -39.89 6.94 -1.71
N LEU A 45 -38.79 7.68 -1.84
CA LEU A 45 -37.43 7.09 -1.96
C LEU A 45 -37.04 6.32 -0.69
N LEU A 46 -37.29 6.92 0.47
CA LEU A 46 -36.99 6.27 1.76
C LEU A 46 -37.85 5.01 1.96
N LYS A 47 -39.14 5.06 1.56
CA LYS A 47 -40.06 3.90 1.65
C LYS A 47 -39.62 2.78 0.68
N ALA A 48 -39.24 3.15 -0.55
CA ALA A 48 -38.70 2.20 -1.51
C ALA A 48 -37.38 1.55 -1.03
N PHE A 49 -36.50 2.33 -0.41
CA PHE A 49 -35.28 1.85 0.22
C PHE A 49 -35.59 0.85 1.36
N TRP A 50 -36.53 1.19 2.23
CA TRP A 50 -36.90 0.31 3.35
C TRP A 50 -37.52 -1.00 2.86
N ARG A 51 -38.30 -0.98 1.80
CA ARG A 51 -38.91 -2.18 1.21
C ARG A 51 -37.87 -3.12 0.60
N HIS A 52 -36.74 -2.58 0.10
CA HIS A 52 -35.68 -3.34 -0.54
C HIS A 52 -34.44 -3.52 0.36
N VAL A 53 -34.49 -3.06 1.61
CA VAL A 53 -33.37 -3.17 2.56
C VAL A 53 -32.88 -4.62 2.71
N TRP A 54 -33.77 -5.59 2.65
CA TRP A 54 -33.43 -7.01 2.71
C TRP A 54 -32.54 -7.43 1.52
N LEU A 55 -32.84 -6.96 0.31
CA LEU A 55 -32.02 -7.22 -0.88
C LEU A 55 -30.64 -6.56 -0.77
N ILE A 56 -30.59 -5.34 -0.22
CA ILE A 56 -29.34 -4.62 0.00
C ILE A 56 -28.49 -5.37 1.04
N LEU A 57 -29.08 -5.80 2.15
CA LEU A 57 -28.39 -6.59 3.16
C LEU A 57 -27.89 -7.94 2.61
N ALA A 58 -28.72 -8.61 1.79
CA ALA A 58 -28.31 -9.84 1.12
C ALA A 58 -27.14 -9.61 0.16
N ALA A 59 -27.16 -8.54 -0.62
CA ALA A 59 -26.08 -8.19 -1.52
C ALA A 59 -24.78 -7.89 -0.74
N ILE A 60 -24.85 -7.13 0.35
CA ILE A 60 -23.71 -6.83 1.22
C ILE A 60 -23.16 -8.12 1.84
N ALA A 61 -24.02 -9.01 2.32
CA ALA A 61 -23.60 -10.29 2.91
C ALA A 61 -22.89 -11.18 1.87
N VAL A 62 -23.41 -11.27 0.65
CA VAL A 62 -22.80 -12.05 -0.43
C VAL A 62 -21.45 -11.45 -0.84
N MET A 63 -21.40 -10.15 -1.11
CA MET A 63 -20.14 -9.47 -1.50
C MET A 63 -19.12 -9.49 -0.37
N GLY A 64 -19.55 -9.24 0.87
CA GLY A 64 -18.68 -9.33 2.05
C GLY A 64 -18.17 -10.76 2.29
N GLY A 65 -19.03 -11.76 2.13
CA GLY A 65 -18.65 -13.18 2.24
C GLY A 65 -17.65 -13.60 1.16
N LEU A 66 -17.84 -13.16 -0.09
CA LEU A 66 -16.89 -13.43 -1.18
C LEU A 66 -15.55 -12.72 -0.94
N ALA A 67 -15.56 -11.46 -0.54
CA ALA A 67 -14.36 -10.71 -0.22
C ALA A 67 -13.59 -11.32 0.97
N PHE A 68 -14.31 -11.74 2.02
CA PHE A 68 -13.72 -12.40 3.17
C PHE A 68 -13.11 -13.76 2.80
N SER A 69 -13.83 -14.57 2.01
CA SER A 69 -13.31 -15.84 1.48
C SER A 69 -12.06 -15.64 0.65
N TYR A 70 -12.07 -14.66 -0.25
CA TYR A 70 -10.90 -14.31 -1.05
C TYR A 70 -9.71 -13.94 -0.16
N ALA A 71 -9.90 -13.04 0.81
CA ALA A 71 -8.86 -12.62 1.73
C ALA A 71 -8.33 -13.77 2.61
N ARG A 72 -9.19 -14.72 2.98
CA ARG A 72 -8.82 -15.83 3.87
C ARG A 72 -8.10 -16.97 3.18
N PHE A 73 -8.44 -17.23 1.90
CA PHE A 73 -7.94 -18.40 1.16
C PHE A 73 -6.82 -18.07 0.17
N ILE A 74 -6.75 -16.83 -0.35
CA ILE A 74 -5.80 -16.45 -1.40
C ILE A 74 -4.60 -15.70 -0.84
N ILE A 75 -4.77 -14.94 0.26
CA ILE A 75 -3.65 -14.21 0.84
C ILE A 75 -2.83 -15.16 1.72
N THR A 76 -1.63 -15.52 1.25
CA THR A 76 -0.67 -16.31 2.03
C THR A 76 -0.19 -15.50 3.24
N PRO A 77 -0.21 -16.07 4.44
CA PRO A 77 0.37 -15.43 5.60
C PRO A 77 1.90 -15.30 5.41
N MET A 78 2.45 -14.15 5.74
CA MET A 78 3.89 -13.90 5.68
C MET A 78 4.44 -13.73 7.10
N TYR A 79 5.63 -14.26 7.32
CA TYR A 79 6.34 -14.23 8.59
C TYR A 79 7.68 -13.54 8.41
N THR A 80 8.02 -12.61 9.30
CA THR A 80 9.29 -11.87 9.24
C THR A 80 10.21 -12.33 10.36
N ALA A 81 11.38 -12.85 9.99
CA ALA A 81 12.46 -13.16 10.88
C ALA A 81 13.51 -12.05 10.78
N SER A 82 13.93 -11.51 11.93
CA SER A 82 14.90 -10.41 12.01
C SER A 82 16.19 -10.86 12.65
N ALA A 83 17.34 -10.46 12.08
CA ALA A 83 18.65 -10.64 12.65
C ALA A 83 19.36 -9.29 12.78
N LEU A 84 20.23 -9.14 13.78
CA LEU A 84 21.00 -7.92 13.99
C LEU A 84 22.51 -8.20 13.82
N MET A 85 23.15 -7.32 13.06
CA MET A 85 24.58 -7.40 12.79
C MET A 85 25.24 -6.05 13.03
N TYR A 86 26.30 -6.04 13.82
CA TYR A 86 27.17 -4.89 14.00
C TYR A 86 28.20 -4.85 12.89
N VAL A 87 28.35 -3.72 12.24
CA VAL A 87 29.32 -3.51 11.17
C VAL A 87 30.29 -2.40 11.57
N ASN A 88 31.58 -2.65 11.37
CA ASN A 88 32.63 -1.68 11.67
C ASN A 88 33.61 -1.60 10.49
N ASN A 89 33.96 -0.38 10.12
CA ASN A 89 35.05 -0.15 9.18
C ASN A 89 36.24 0.46 9.92
N ASN A 90 37.23 -0.41 10.24
CA ASN A 90 38.40 -0.02 10.99
C ASN A 90 39.45 0.71 10.12
N SER A 91 39.14 1.00 8.85
CA SER A 91 40.07 1.66 7.92
C SER A 91 40.37 3.14 8.25
N LEU A 92 39.68 3.73 9.23
CA LEU A 92 39.88 5.12 9.65
C LEU A 92 40.56 5.29 11.00
N SER A 93 41.17 4.24 11.54
CA SER A 93 41.94 4.32 12.79
C SER A 93 43.40 4.73 12.53
N VAL A 94 43.61 5.93 12.03
CA VAL A 94 44.91 6.60 12.02
C VAL A 94 44.97 7.55 13.22
N GLY A 95 45.56 7.08 14.32
CA GLY A 95 45.89 7.90 15.47
C GLY A 95 44.90 7.81 16.62
N SER A 96 45.40 7.46 17.77
CA SER A 96 44.72 7.32 19.07
C SER A 96 44.24 8.67 19.65
N THR A 97 43.36 9.36 18.96
CA THR A 97 42.67 10.52 19.50
C THR A 97 41.19 10.15 19.61
N LYS A 98 40.69 10.13 20.85
CA LYS A 98 39.27 10.00 21.13
C LYS A 98 38.55 11.22 20.52
N VAL A 99 38.09 11.07 19.29
CA VAL A 99 37.31 12.11 18.64
C VAL A 99 35.86 12.00 19.12
N SER A 100 35.36 13.08 19.68
CA SER A 100 33.96 13.23 20.06
C SER A 100 33.08 12.96 18.82
N LEU A 101 32.06 12.13 18.98
CA LEU A 101 31.06 11.83 17.96
C LEU A 101 30.53 13.13 17.34
N SER A 102 30.93 13.38 16.11
CA SER A 102 30.50 14.53 15.33
C SER A 102 29.33 14.13 14.41
N TYR A 103 28.52 15.08 14.00
CA TYR A 103 27.44 14.86 13.03
C TYR A 103 27.94 14.21 11.72
N SER A 104 29.22 14.46 11.36
CA SER A 104 29.88 13.82 10.22
C SER A 104 30.07 12.33 10.39
N ASP A 105 30.29 11.84 11.63
CA ASP A 105 30.51 10.42 11.91
C ASP A 105 29.19 9.64 11.79
N LEU A 106 28.08 10.24 12.20
CA LEU A 106 26.74 9.65 12.07
C LEU A 106 26.31 9.52 10.59
N THR A 107 26.65 10.51 9.76
CA THR A 107 26.38 10.46 8.32
C THR A 107 27.26 9.41 7.63
N ALA A 108 28.52 9.31 8.03
CA ALA A 108 29.45 8.29 7.54
C ALA A 108 28.98 6.86 7.90
N ALA A 109 28.56 6.63 9.15
CA ALA A 109 28.01 5.35 9.60
C ALA A 109 26.80 4.93 8.77
N LYS A 110 25.87 5.83 8.52
CA LYS A 110 24.70 5.56 7.66
C LYS A 110 25.10 5.20 6.23
N SER A 111 26.03 5.95 5.64
CA SER A 111 26.53 5.67 4.28
C SER A 111 27.20 4.30 4.16
N LEU A 112 27.87 3.85 5.22
CA LEU A 112 28.44 2.50 5.26
C LEU A 112 27.36 1.43 5.27
N VAL A 113 26.32 1.60 6.10
CA VAL A 113 25.19 0.65 6.13
C VAL A 113 24.49 0.57 4.79
N ASP A 114 24.26 1.71 4.12
CA ASP A 114 23.64 1.74 2.79
C ASP A 114 24.50 0.94 1.78
N THR A 115 25.84 1.03 1.88
CA THR A 115 26.75 0.23 1.05
C THR A 115 26.62 -1.27 1.34
N TYR A 116 26.50 -1.67 2.59
CA TYR A 116 26.31 -3.07 2.97
C TYR A 116 24.95 -3.64 2.51
N VAL A 117 23.92 -2.81 2.52
CA VAL A 117 22.61 -3.17 1.94
C VAL A 117 22.73 -3.43 0.44
N VAL A 118 23.51 -2.62 -0.28
CA VAL A 118 23.78 -2.84 -1.72
C VAL A 118 24.54 -4.16 -1.93
N ILE A 119 25.55 -4.46 -1.11
CA ILE A 119 26.30 -5.74 -1.17
C ILE A 119 25.40 -6.93 -0.87
N LEU A 120 24.51 -6.82 0.10
CA LEU A 120 23.53 -7.86 0.44
C LEU A 120 22.61 -8.15 -0.77
N ASN A 121 22.07 -7.09 -1.40
CA ASN A 121 21.17 -7.21 -2.55
C ASN A 121 21.89 -7.58 -3.85
N ALA A 122 23.21 -7.69 -3.85
CA ALA A 122 23.95 -8.13 -5.01
C ALA A 122 23.58 -9.57 -5.40
N ARG A 123 23.46 -9.80 -6.70
CA ARG A 123 23.06 -11.11 -7.25
C ARG A 123 23.95 -12.26 -6.78
N THR A 124 25.25 -12.01 -6.66
CA THR A 124 26.21 -13.00 -6.19
C THR A 124 25.98 -13.38 -4.74
N THR A 125 25.68 -12.42 -3.88
CA THR A 125 25.42 -12.63 -2.44
C THR A 125 24.10 -13.38 -2.24
N LEU A 126 23.00 -12.92 -2.87
CA LEU A 126 21.70 -13.58 -2.71
C LEU A 126 21.69 -14.99 -3.31
N ASN A 127 22.35 -15.23 -4.44
CA ASN A 127 22.46 -16.58 -4.99
C ASN A 127 23.27 -17.53 -4.07
N GLU A 128 24.27 -17.02 -3.40
CA GLU A 128 25.01 -17.81 -2.40
C GLU A 128 24.15 -18.10 -1.17
N VAL A 129 23.37 -17.13 -0.71
CA VAL A 129 22.41 -17.34 0.38
C VAL A 129 21.37 -18.39 0.00
N ILE A 130 20.77 -18.32 -1.19
CA ILE A 130 19.82 -19.32 -1.71
C ILE A 130 20.43 -20.71 -1.69
N ARG A 131 21.65 -20.85 -2.25
CA ARG A 131 22.34 -22.13 -2.32
C ARG A 131 22.67 -22.69 -0.94
N THR A 132 23.10 -21.83 -0.02
CA THR A 132 23.54 -22.24 1.33
C THR A 132 22.38 -22.53 2.26
N SER A 133 21.28 -21.80 2.14
CA SER A 133 20.06 -22.03 2.93
C SER A 133 19.22 -23.21 2.43
N GLY A 134 19.43 -23.63 1.15
CA GLY A 134 18.72 -24.76 0.55
C GLY A 134 17.24 -24.47 0.29
N VAL A 135 16.87 -23.21 0.07
CA VAL A 135 15.51 -22.79 -0.27
C VAL A 135 15.33 -22.72 -1.79
N ASP A 136 14.14 -23.01 -2.27
CA ASP A 136 13.81 -23.04 -3.71
C ASP A 136 13.12 -21.75 -4.15
N TYR A 137 13.88 -20.64 -4.12
CA TYR A 137 13.43 -19.32 -4.58
C TYR A 137 14.37 -18.76 -5.64
N THR A 138 13.82 -17.94 -6.53
CA THR A 138 14.66 -17.24 -7.50
C THR A 138 15.36 -16.03 -6.85
N TYR A 139 16.41 -15.52 -7.51
CA TYR A 139 17.08 -14.28 -7.06
C TYR A 139 16.09 -13.13 -6.86
N LYS A 140 15.12 -12.98 -7.79
CA LYS A 140 14.15 -11.91 -7.74
C LYS A 140 13.20 -12.04 -6.54
N ASP A 141 12.71 -13.24 -6.30
CA ASP A 141 11.86 -13.51 -5.14
C ASP A 141 12.62 -13.22 -3.84
N MET A 142 13.88 -13.67 -3.75
CA MET A 142 14.73 -13.41 -2.59
C MET A 142 14.98 -11.91 -2.38
N GLN A 143 15.19 -11.14 -3.44
CA GLN A 143 15.38 -9.69 -3.37
C GLN A 143 14.13 -8.97 -2.82
N ASP A 144 12.94 -9.45 -3.18
CA ASP A 144 11.67 -8.89 -2.69
C ASP A 144 11.35 -9.32 -1.24
N MET A 145 11.90 -10.47 -0.80
CA MET A 145 11.68 -11.04 0.53
C MET A 145 12.69 -10.56 1.58
N VAL A 146 13.85 -10.04 1.16
CA VAL A 146 14.93 -9.60 2.05
C VAL A 146 14.99 -8.08 2.08
N SER A 147 14.96 -7.51 3.28
CA SER A 147 15.22 -6.09 3.49
C SER A 147 16.27 -5.90 4.58
N ALA A 148 17.04 -4.84 4.49
CA ALA A 148 18.03 -4.50 5.50
C ALA A 148 18.14 -2.98 5.65
N GLY A 149 18.52 -2.52 6.86
CA GLY A 149 18.68 -1.11 7.14
C GLY A 149 19.36 -0.86 8.47
N ALA A 150 19.82 0.39 8.67
CA ALA A 150 20.40 0.82 9.93
C ALA A 150 19.36 0.94 11.03
N VAL A 151 19.65 0.42 12.21
CA VAL A 151 18.83 0.63 13.40
C VAL A 151 19.18 1.97 14.02
N ASN A 152 18.19 2.88 14.09
CA ASN A 152 18.34 4.21 14.72
C ASN A 152 19.56 5.01 14.25
N SER A 153 19.95 4.88 13.00
CA SER A 153 21.16 5.53 12.43
C SER A 153 22.46 5.13 13.12
N THR A 154 22.55 3.90 13.63
CA THR A 154 23.76 3.32 14.22
C THR A 154 24.49 2.44 13.21
N GLU A 155 25.66 1.91 13.61
CA GLU A 155 26.41 0.89 12.87
C GLU A 155 25.80 -0.53 12.97
N VAL A 156 24.58 -0.63 13.53
CA VAL A 156 23.85 -1.89 13.60
C VAL A 156 22.92 -2.01 12.41
N VAL A 157 23.09 -3.07 11.63
CA VAL A 157 22.23 -3.43 10.51
C VAL A 157 21.20 -4.44 10.99
N GLN A 158 19.93 -4.13 10.82
CA GLN A 158 18.83 -5.08 10.93
C GLN A 158 18.57 -5.70 9.55
N ILE A 159 18.51 -7.01 9.53
CA ILE A 159 18.18 -7.79 8.34
C ILE A 159 16.85 -8.47 8.59
N ASP A 160 15.86 -8.14 7.80
CA ASP A 160 14.51 -8.67 7.89
C ASP A 160 14.23 -9.57 6.69
N VAL A 161 13.83 -10.79 6.93
CA VAL A 161 13.48 -11.78 5.91
C VAL A 161 12.01 -12.13 6.08
N THR A 162 11.21 -11.87 5.06
CA THR A 162 9.75 -12.09 5.08
C THR A 162 9.38 -13.20 4.12
N MET A 163 8.94 -14.34 4.66
CA MET A 163 8.63 -15.56 3.90
C MET A 163 7.30 -16.18 4.35
N PRO A 164 6.69 -17.05 3.51
CA PRO A 164 5.48 -17.80 3.89
C PRO A 164 5.72 -18.82 5.02
N ASP A 165 6.93 -19.39 5.10
CA ASP A 165 7.33 -20.33 6.14
C ASP A 165 8.23 -19.63 7.18
N PRO A 166 7.84 -19.60 8.47
CA PRO A 166 8.65 -18.99 9.52
C PRO A 166 10.01 -19.67 9.74
N GLN A 167 10.13 -20.96 9.48
CA GLN A 167 11.39 -21.70 9.62
C GLN A 167 12.35 -21.39 8.46
N GLU A 168 11.83 -21.21 7.25
CA GLU A 168 12.63 -20.77 6.12
C GLU A 168 13.11 -19.34 6.31
N ALA A 169 12.26 -18.45 6.80
CA ALA A 169 12.62 -17.07 7.12
C ALA A 169 13.78 -17.00 8.13
N GLU A 170 13.70 -17.78 9.21
CA GLU A 170 14.79 -17.91 10.20
C GLU A 170 16.07 -18.43 9.55
N ARG A 171 15.98 -19.52 8.79
CA ARG A 171 17.12 -20.18 8.15
C ARG A 171 17.81 -19.23 7.17
N VAL A 172 17.07 -18.52 6.35
CA VAL A 172 17.61 -17.56 5.39
C VAL A 172 18.26 -16.38 6.10
N ALA A 173 17.59 -15.78 7.10
CA ALA A 173 18.14 -14.68 7.87
C ALA A 173 19.45 -15.06 8.55
N ASN A 174 19.51 -16.24 9.18
CA ASN A 174 20.74 -16.77 9.80
C ASN A 174 21.81 -17.15 8.78
N THR A 175 21.42 -17.52 7.56
CA THR A 175 22.40 -17.77 6.47
C THR A 175 23.00 -16.46 5.97
N ILE A 176 22.20 -15.41 5.85
CA ILE A 176 22.68 -14.06 5.48
C ILE A 176 23.75 -13.60 6.50
N THR A 177 23.50 -13.75 7.80
CA THR A 177 24.45 -13.32 8.83
C THR A 177 25.77 -14.10 8.79
N LYS A 178 25.79 -15.29 8.19
CA LYS A 178 27.03 -16.09 7.99
C LYS A 178 27.77 -15.73 6.69
N VAL A 179 27.03 -15.48 5.61
CA VAL A 179 27.60 -15.22 4.27
C VAL A 179 28.05 -13.76 4.13
N LEU A 180 27.24 -12.82 4.63
CA LEU A 180 27.46 -11.39 4.40
C LEU A 180 28.78 -10.86 4.95
N PRO A 181 29.28 -11.25 6.17
CA PRO A 181 30.57 -10.78 6.66
C PRO A 181 31.73 -11.11 5.74
N GLY A 182 31.76 -12.32 5.17
CA GLY A 182 32.79 -12.73 4.21
C GLY A 182 32.74 -11.87 2.94
N ARG A 183 31.54 -11.64 2.42
CA ARG A 183 31.35 -10.79 1.21
C ARG A 183 31.76 -9.34 1.44
N ILE A 184 31.46 -8.78 2.61
CA ILE A 184 31.90 -7.43 2.98
C ILE A 184 33.42 -7.36 3.04
N ALA A 185 34.07 -8.33 3.72
CA ALA A 185 35.51 -8.37 3.83
C ALA A 185 36.24 -8.55 2.49
N ASP A 186 35.65 -9.29 1.56
CA ASP A 186 36.18 -9.47 0.20
C ASP A 186 36.15 -8.20 -0.64
N ILE A 187 35.19 -7.27 -0.37
CA ILE A 187 34.95 -6.07 -1.18
C ILE A 187 35.57 -4.83 -0.54
N ILE A 188 35.56 -4.75 0.79
CA ILE A 188 35.99 -3.57 1.55
C ILE A 188 37.09 -3.98 2.53
N ASP A 189 38.34 -3.64 2.20
CA ASP A 189 39.50 -3.90 3.04
C ASP A 189 39.34 -3.25 4.44
N GLY A 190 39.62 -4.02 5.49
CA GLY A 190 39.57 -3.53 6.86
C GLY A 190 38.18 -3.45 7.48
N SER A 191 37.13 -3.80 6.75
CA SER A 191 35.78 -3.91 7.30
C SER A 191 35.60 -5.23 8.07
N SER A 192 34.75 -5.18 9.10
CA SER A 192 34.34 -6.38 9.84
C SER A 192 32.87 -6.30 10.20
N ALA A 193 32.19 -7.43 10.11
CA ALA A 193 30.80 -7.56 10.53
C ALA A 193 30.67 -8.68 11.55
N ARG A 194 29.92 -8.45 12.62
CA ARG A 194 29.68 -9.42 13.70
C ARG A 194 28.21 -9.57 13.98
N VAL A 195 27.75 -10.78 14.13
CA VAL A 195 26.35 -11.07 14.53
C VAL A 195 26.17 -10.60 15.97
N VAL A 196 25.16 -9.76 16.18
CA VAL A 196 24.73 -9.27 17.50
C VAL A 196 23.58 -10.15 18.00
N ASP A 197 22.62 -10.43 17.11
CA ASP A 197 21.49 -11.28 17.43
C ASP A 197 21.12 -12.14 16.22
N THR A 198 20.80 -13.40 16.49
CA THR A 198 20.38 -14.35 15.47
C THR A 198 18.87 -14.31 15.28
N ALA A 199 18.42 -14.53 14.06
CA ALA A 199 17.00 -14.64 13.77
C ALA A 199 16.40 -15.87 14.47
N VAL A 200 15.16 -15.69 14.95
CA VAL A 200 14.33 -16.74 15.54
C VAL A 200 13.05 -16.84 14.71
N ALA A 201 12.51 -18.05 14.56
CA ALA A 201 11.26 -18.26 13.84
C ALA A 201 10.12 -17.47 14.49
N PRO A 202 9.47 -16.56 13.75
CA PRO A 202 8.42 -15.73 14.31
C PRO A 202 7.19 -16.57 14.64
N SER A 203 6.65 -16.39 15.85
CA SER A 203 5.41 -17.04 16.29
C SER A 203 4.15 -16.35 15.79
N SER A 204 4.27 -15.10 15.32
CA SER A 204 3.16 -14.28 14.84
C SER A 204 3.34 -13.88 13.38
N LYS A 205 2.22 -13.75 12.67
CA LYS A 205 2.20 -13.31 11.26
C LYS A 205 2.60 -11.83 11.17
N ALA A 206 3.46 -11.48 10.23
CA ALA A 206 3.81 -10.11 9.91
C ALA A 206 2.74 -9.44 9.01
N SER A 207 2.15 -10.22 8.08
CA SER A 207 1.11 -9.75 7.16
C SER A 207 0.15 -10.89 6.79
N PRO A 208 -1.15 -10.61 6.60
CA PRO A 208 -1.85 -9.37 6.93
C PRO A 208 -2.10 -9.22 8.43
N SER A 209 -1.80 -8.03 8.98
CA SER A 209 -2.11 -7.71 10.38
C SER A 209 -3.52 -7.12 10.48
N TYR A 210 -4.49 -7.92 10.92
CA TYR A 210 -5.89 -7.49 11.07
C TYR A 210 -6.14 -6.59 12.30
N THR A 211 -5.13 -6.39 13.15
CA THR A 211 -5.25 -5.69 14.44
C THR A 211 -4.74 -4.25 14.45
N ARG A 212 -4.35 -3.70 13.29
CA ARG A 212 -3.76 -2.36 13.20
C ARG A 212 -4.68 -1.29 12.56
N TYR A 213 -6.01 -1.47 12.67
CA TYR A 213 -6.97 -0.46 12.24
C TYR A 213 -7.85 -0.03 13.42
#